data_890d4f59a7ba47ce1917e674e9f3a8f3
#
_entry.id   890d4f59a7ba47ce1917e674e9f3a8f3
#
_cell.length_a   1.000
_cell.length_b   1.000
_cell.length_c   1.000
_cell.angle_alpha   90.00
_cell.angle_beta   90.00
_cell.angle_gamma   90.00
#
_symmetry.space_group_name_H-M   'P 1'
#
loop_
_entity.id
_entity.type
_entity.pdbx_description
1 polymer ?
#
loop_
_entity_poly.entity_id
_entity_poly.type
_entity_poly.pdbx_seq_one_letter_code
_entity_poly.pdbx_strand_id
1 'polypeptide(L)'
;RMRLLLLIILSLSLTSFAKMTSHSENSDMKSSSASYYSSVIGLSGFKLKTALSAQLRRTHQDRGYGSLLTVYFKSDADTSYDNDGSIMDMYSENPSSYDPYTFSNRKQACGSYKREADCFNREHLFPQSAFRKSRPMRNDFFHVYPSDGYVNGKRSNHAFGEVNNPKWTSQNGSKLGINSFGKFRGTVFEPIDEFKGDIARALLYFGTRYEDRIGSFKHAMLDGSRDKVYAGWFMKLL
;
A
#
# COMPACT_ATOMS: atom_id res chain seq x y z
N ARG A 1 -21.25 3.37 9.72
CA ARG A 1 -19.77 3.59 9.70
C ARG A 1 -19.07 2.79 8.59
N MET A 2 -19.48 1.55 8.30
CA MET A 2 -18.94 0.71 7.21
C MET A 2 -19.35 1.19 5.79
N ARG A 3 -20.49 1.89 5.65
CA ARG A 3 -20.90 2.52 4.38
C ARG A 3 -19.96 3.64 3.93
N LEU A 4 -19.37 4.37 4.89
CA LEU A 4 -18.44 5.47 4.60
C LEU A 4 -17.07 4.97 4.11
N LEU A 5 -16.59 3.87 4.70
CA LEU A 5 -15.26 3.31 4.35
C LEU A 5 -15.22 2.72 2.92
N LEU A 6 -16.32 2.09 2.49
CA LEU A 6 -16.40 1.53 1.13
C LEU A 6 -16.65 2.60 0.05
N LEU A 7 -17.34 3.69 0.39
CA LEU A 7 -17.47 4.85 -0.50
C LEU A 7 -16.12 5.57 -0.71
N ILE A 8 -15.23 5.52 0.27
CA ILE A 8 -13.87 6.09 0.16
C ILE A 8 -13.02 5.28 -0.82
N ILE A 9 -13.11 3.94 -0.81
CA ILE A 9 -12.42 3.10 -1.81
C ILE A 9 -12.95 3.38 -3.23
N LEU A 10 -14.23 3.66 -3.38
CA LEU A 10 -14.86 3.97 -4.67
C LEU A 10 -14.56 5.40 -5.16
N SER A 11 -14.45 6.38 -4.26
CA SER A 11 -14.25 7.79 -4.61
C SER A 11 -12.79 8.16 -4.85
N LEU A 12 -11.84 7.49 -4.20
CA LEU A 12 -10.42 7.82 -4.24
C LEU A 12 -9.67 7.22 -5.43
N SER A 13 -10.20 6.18 -6.08
CA SER A 13 -9.68 5.74 -7.39
C SER A 13 -9.93 6.76 -8.51
N LEU A 14 -10.82 7.73 -8.29
CA LEU A 14 -11.16 8.80 -9.24
C LEU A 14 -10.30 10.05 -9.11
N THR A 15 -9.65 10.29 -7.97
CA THR A 15 -8.91 11.55 -7.75
C THR A 15 -7.42 11.47 -8.09
N SER A 16 -6.80 10.31 -7.97
CA SER A 16 -5.38 10.13 -8.36
C SER A 16 -5.15 10.09 -9.88
N PHE A 17 -6.22 9.88 -10.69
CA PHE A 17 -6.17 9.94 -12.15
C PHE A 17 -6.56 11.30 -12.75
N ALA A 18 -7.01 12.27 -11.95
CA ALA A 18 -7.67 13.48 -12.43
C ALA A 18 -6.73 14.61 -12.88
N LYS A 19 -5.43 14.38 -13.04
CA LYS A 19 -4.49 15.43 -13.49
C LYS A 19 -3.76 15.14 -14.80
N MET A 20 -4.29 14.27 -15.65
CA MET A 20 -3.81 14.09 -17.02
C MET A 20 -4.95 14.20 -18.04
N THR A 21 -4.85 15.23 -18.86
CA THR A 21 -5.44 15.45 -20.19
C THR A 21 -6.93 15.82 -20.33
N SER A 22 -7.16 16.73 -21.28
CA SER A 22 -8.34 17.31 -21.95
C SER A 22 -9.72 16.63 -21.82
N HIS A 23 -10.78 17.46 -21.95
CA HIS A 23 -12.21 17.18 -21.76
C HIS A 23 -12.80 15.91 -22.42
N SER A 24 -12.18 15.33 -23.46
CA SER A 24 -12.69 14.12 -24.14
C SER A 24 -12.32 12.83 -23.41
N GLU A 25 -11.13 12.73 -22.81
CA GLU A 25 -10.69 11.53 -22.07
C GLU A 25 -11.46 11.32 -20.76
N ASN A 26 -12.00 12.39 -20.19
CA ASN A 26 -12.74 12.36 -18.93
C ASN A 26 -14.13 11.70 -19.05
N SER A 27 -14.76 11.74 -20.23
CA SER A 27 -16.05 11.08 -20.47
C SER A 27 -15.89 9.57 -20.67
N ASP A 28 -14.84 9.16 -21.38
CA ASP A 28 -14.57 7.75 -21.66
C ASP A 28 -14.06 7.01 -20.42
N MET A 29 -13.27 7.64 -19.57
CA MET A 29 -12.86 7.08 -18.28
C MET A 29 -14.04 6.94 -17.30
N LYS A 30 -14.95 7.91 -17.24
CA LYS A 30 -16.18 7.81 -16.44
C LYS A 30 -17.08 6.68 -16.92
N SER A 31 -17.23 6.53 -18.23
CA SER A 31 -18.02 5.45 -18.84
C SER A 31 -17.39 4.09 -18.55
N SER A 32 -16.07 3.94 -18.71
CA SER A 32 -15.37 2.67 -18.49
C SER A 32 -15.36 2.27 -17.00
N SER A 33 -15.19 3.20 -16.07
CA SER A 33 -15.23 2.90 -14.64
C SER A 33 -16.66 2.57 -14.17
N ALA A 34 -17.68 3.25 -14.66
CA ALA A 34 -19.07 2.93 -14.37
C ALA A 34 -19.43 1.52 -14.87
N SER A 35 -18.98 1.16 -16.08
CA SER A 35 -19.13 -0.20 -16.61
C SER A 35 -18.38 -1.23 -15.79
N TYR A 36 -17.14 -0.93 -15.36
CA TYR A 36 -16.34 -1.84 -14.54
C TYR A 36 -17.01 -2.19 -13.21
N TYR A 37 -17.65 -1.24 -12.55
CA TYR A 37 -18.30 -1.43 -11.25
C TYR A 37 -19.81 -1.77 -11.35
N SER A 38 -20.37 -1.91 -12.54
CA SER A 38 -21.82 -2.14 -12.73
C SER A 38 -22.36 -3.35 -11.96
N SER A 39 -21.58 -4.43 -11.87
CA SER A 39 -21.94 -5.67 -11.18
C SER A 39 -21.99 -5.57 -9.66
N VAL A 40 -21.52 -4.48 -9.06
CA VAL A 40 -21.46 -4.28 -7.61
C VAL A 40 -22.35 -3.12 -7.12
N ILE A 41 -23.03 -2.43 -8.06
CA ILE A 41 -23.97 -1.34 -7.73
C ILE A 41 -25.09 -1.86 -6.84
N GLY A 42 -25.41 -1.12 -5.79
CA GLY A 42 -26.47 -1.48 -4.83
C GLY A 42 -26.06 -2.49 -3.77
N LEU A 43 -24.89 -3.11 -3.88
CA LEU A 43 -24.36 -3.97 -2.83
C LEU A 43 -23.76 -3.16 -1.67
N SER A 44 -23.73 -3.76 -0.47
CA SER A 44 -23.14 -3.16 0.72
C SER A 44 -22.51 -4.21 1.64
N GLY A 45 -21.68 -3.77 2.59
CA GLY A 45 -21.07 -4.62 3.62
C GLY A 45 -20.23 -5.76 3.00
N PHE A 46 -20.29 -6.93 3.60
CA PHE A 46 -19.50 -8.09 3.13
C PHE A 46 -19.92 -8.59 1.76
N LYS A 47 -21.20 -8.42 1.36
CA LYS A 47 -21.65 -8.77 0.00
C LYS A 47 -20.92 -7.94 -1.06
N LEU A 48 -20.78 -6.64 -0.84
CA LEU A 48 -20.01 -5.76 -1.71
C LEU A 48 -18.53 -6.16 -1.73
N LYS A 49 -17.92 -6.41 -0.57
CA LYS A 49 -16.53 -6.83 -0.46
C LYS A 49 -16.27 -8.12 -1.27
N THR A 50 -17.11 -9.14 -1.11
CA THR A 50 -16.97 -10.42 -1.84
C THR A 50 -17.13 -10.23 -3.35
N ALA A 51 -18.08 -9.41 -3.78
CA ALA A 51 -18.28 -9.12 -5.20
C ALA A 51 -17.09 -8.34 -5.79
N LEU A 52 -16.53 -7.37 -5.07
CA LEU A 52 -15.30 -6.67 -5.46
C LEU A 52 -14.10 -7.63 -5.50
N SER A 53 -13.95 -8.54 -4.54
CA SER A 53 -12.92 -9.57 -4.56
C SER A 53 -12.98 -10.41 -5.83
N ALA A 54 -14.17 -10.86 -6.21
CA ALA A 54 -14.38 -11.62 -7.44
C ALA A 54 -14.05 -10.81 -8.70
N GLN A 55 -14.44 -9.53 -8.73
CA GLN A 55 -14.13 -8.60 -9.81
C GLN A 55 -12.62 -8.40 -9.97
N LEU A 56 -11.93 -8.03 -8.90
CA LEU A 56 -10.48 -7.81 -8.88
C LEU A 56 -9.71 -9.08 -9.27
N ARG A 57 -10.16 -10.24 -8.82
CA ARG A 57 -9.54 -11.52 -9.16
C ARG A 57 -9.66 -11.85 -10.65
N ARG A 58 -10.81 -11.56 -11.27
CA ARG A 58 -11.06 -11.80 -12.69
C ARG A 58 -10.22 -10.94 -13.62
N THR A 59 -9.92 -9.70 -13.21
CA THR A 59 -9.18 -8.73 -14.01
C THR A 59 -7.68 -8.68 -13.69
N HIS A 60 -7.24 -9.35 -12.63
CA HIS A 60 -5.84 -9.35 -12.22
C HIS A 60 -4.92 -9.99 -13.25
N GLN A 61 -3.81 -9.32 -13.56
CA GLN A 61 -2.75 -9.83 -14.42
C GLN A 61 -1.43 -9.90 -13.65
N ASP A 62 -0.96 -11.11 -13.34
CA ASP A 62 0.35 -11.31 -12.74
C ASP A 62 1.45 -11.21 -13.79
N ARG A 63 2.11 -10.06 -13.86
CA ARG A 63 3.21 -9.78 -14.81
C ARG A 63 4.59 -10.19 -14.29
N GLY A 64 4.66 -10.85 -13.16
CA GLY A 64 5.88 -11.33 -12.54
C GLY A 64 6.62 -10.28 -11.69
N TYR A 65 7.45 -10.78 -10.79
CA TYR A 65 8.14 -9.96 -9.77
C TYR A 65 9.13 -8.94 -10.34
N GLY A 66 9.79 -9.30 -11.47
CA GLY A 66 10.75 -8.41 -12.12
C GLY A 66 10.13 -7.18 -12.77
N SER A 67 8.88 -7.28 -13.23
CA SER A 67 8.19 -6.18 -13.92
C SER A 67 7.87 -5.01 -12.97
N LEU A 68 7.78 -5.24 -11.66
CA LEU A 68 7.56 -4.19 -10.67
C LEU A 68 8.60 -3.05 -10.80
N LEU A 69 9.87 -3.38 -10.96
CA LEU A 69 10.93 -2.37 -11.14
C LEU A 69 10.75 -1.50 -12.38
N THR A 70 10.08 -2.00 -13.40
CA THR A 70 9.81 -1.21 -14.61
C THR A 70 8.57 -0.33 -14.44
N VAL A 71 7.60 -0.83 -13.69
CA VAL A 71 6.35 -0.10 -13.42
C VAL A 71 6.59 1.11 -12.55
N TYR A 72 7.43 1.00 -11.53
CA TYR A 72 7.68 2.07 -10.55
C TYR A 72 8.06 3.42 -11.19
N PHE A 73 8.94 3.42 -12.19
CA PHE A 73 9.33 4.65 -12.90
C PHE A 73 8.24 5.25 -13.80
N LYS A 74 7.04 4.66 -13.81
CA LYS A 74 5.87 5.17 -14.54
C LYS A 74 4.71 5.49 -13.61
N SER A 75 4.44 4.60 -12.64
CA SER A 75 3.29 4.70 -11.74
C SER A 75 3.62 5.41 -10.43
N ASP A 76 4.87 5.31 -10.02
CA ASP A 76 5.36 5.85 -8.76
C ASP A 76 6.45 6.91 -9.00
N ALA A 77 6.43 7.59 -10.15
CA ALA A 77 7.27 8.76 -10.37
C ALA A 77 6.80 9.90 -9.47
N ASP A 78 7.75 10.57 -8.80
CA ASP A 78 7.40 11.73 -8.01
C ASP A 78 6.98 12.90 -8.93
N THR A 79 5.69 13.18 -8.88
CA THR A 79 5.03 14.27 -9.60
C THR A 79 4.20 15.14 -8.68
N SER A 80 4.27 14.90 -7.37
CA SER A 80 3.35 15.47 -6.40
C SER A 80 4.04 16.31 -5.32
N TYR A 81 5.32 16.05 -5.08
CA TYR A 81 6.10 16.73 -4.05
C TYR A 81 7.16 17.64 -4.69
N ASP A 82 8.41 17.26 -4.74
CA ASP A 82 9.48 18.05 -5.32
C ASP A 82 9.64 17.87 -6.84
N ASN A 83 8.99 16.86 -7.42
CA ASN A 83 8.93 16.60 -8.86
C ASN A 83 10.31 16.53 -9.53
N ASP A 84 11.25 15.87 -8.86
CA ASP A 84 12.67 15.79 -9.26
C ASP A 84 12.96 14.69 -10.30
N GLY A 85 11.93 13.92 -10.70
CA GLY A 85 12.02 12.80 -11.65
C GLY A 85 12.48 11.49 -11.01
N SER A 86 12.56 11.44 -9.69
CA SER A 86 12.81 10.21 -8.93
C SER A 86 11.56 9.33 -8.83
N ILE A 87 11.71 8.14 -8.22
CA ILE A 87 10.56 7.37 -7.76
C ILE A 87 10.10 7.91 -6.39
N MET A 88 8.81 8.11 -6.24
CA MET A 88 8.20 8.45 -4.97
C MET A 88 8.31 7.26 -4.01
N ASP A 89 9.20 7.39 -3.05
CA ASP A 89 9.46 6.40 -2.01
C ASP A 89 8.90 6.89 -0.67
N MET A 90 7.81 6.32 -0.21
CA MET A 90 7.14 6.72 1.04
C MET A 90 8.02 6.64 2.29
N TYR A 91 9.23 6.04 2.19
CA TYR A 91 10.19 5.91 3.30
C TYR A 91 11.39 6.86 3.20
N SER A 92 11.53 7.61 2.10
CA SER A 92 12.50 8.70 1.95
C SER A 92 11.87 10.06 1.65
N GLU A 93 10.68 10.08 1.06
CA GLU A 93 9.94 11.29 0.71
C GLU A 93 9.74 12.23 1.89
N ASN A 94 9.98 13.52 1.67
CA ASN A 94 9.72 14.59 2.63
C ASN A 94 8.75 15.63 2.03
N PRO A 95 7.46 15.55 2.35
CA PRO A 95 6.42 16.37 1.74
C PRO A 95 6.56 17.89 1.92
N SER A 96 7.43 18.34 2.83
CA SER A 96 7.59 19.76 3.20
C SER A 96 8.96 20.33 2.88
N SER A 97 9.91 19.54 2.39
CA SER A 97 11.25 19.96 2.04
C SER A 97 11.88 18.98 1.04
N TYR A 98 13.15 19.23 0.65
CA TYR A 98 13.87 18.26 -0.18
C TYR A 98 14.03 16.91 0.54
N ASP A 99 13.97 15.86 -0.26
CA ASP A 99 14.23 14.51 0.21
C ASP A 99 15.66 14.36 0.76
N PRO A 100 15.87 13.59 1.81
CA PRO A 100 17.22 13.30 2.29
C PRO A 100 18.06 12.55 1.24
N TYR A 101 17.42 11.80 0.35
CA TYR A 101 18.01 11.09 -0.80
C TYR A 101 16.90 10.58 -1.72
N THR A 102 17.23 10.34 -2.99
CA THR A 102 16.27 9.90 -4.03
C THR A 102 16.81 8.76 -4.87
N PHE A 103 15.93 8.04 -5.55
CA PHE A 103 16.26 6.97 -6.49
C PHE A 103 15.68 7.29 -7.87
N SER A 104 16.53 7.58 -8.84
CA SER A 104 16.12 8.06 -10.15
C SER A 104 16.29 7.04 -11.28
N ASN A 105 16.88 5.87 -11.00
CA ASN A 105 17.03 4.85 -12.03
C ASN A 105 17.00 3.41 -11.50
N ARG A 106 16.60 2.49 -12.37
CA ARG A 106 16.41 1.07 -12.06
C ARG A 106 17.67 0.36 -11.53
N LYS A 107 18.87 0.83 -11.87
CA LYS A 107 20.13 0.22 -11.44
C LYS A 107 20.37 0.42 -9.93
N GLN A 108 19.67 1.35 -9.31
CA GLN A 108 19.73 1.58 -7.87
C GLN A 108 18.88 0.55 -7.07
N ALA A 109 18.19 -0.37 -7.74
CA ALA A 109 17.50 -1.47 -7.05
C ALA A 109 18.50 -2.53 -6.58
N CYS A 110 18.42 -2.94 -5.32
CA CYS A 110 19.26 -4.00 -4.78
C CYS A 110 18.58 -4.86 -3.69
N GLY A 111 19.29 -5.90 -3.26
CA GLY A 111 18.87 -6.77 -2.14
C GLY A 111 19.84 -6.74 -0.95
N SER A 112 20.95 -5.97 -1.04
CA SER A 112 21.96 -5.86 0.01
C SER A 112 22.23 -4.40 0.29
N TYR A 113 22.03 -3.98 1.52
CA TYR A 113 22.14 -2.61 2.00
C TYR A 113 22.69 -2.60 3.44
N LYS A 114 23.34 -1.51 3.84
CA LYS A 114 23.88 -1.31 5.19
C LYS A 114 23.29 -0.08 5.88
N ARG A 115 22.79 0.88 5.10
CA ARG A 115 22.23 2.16 5.56
C ARG A 115 21.18 2.67 4.58
N GLU A 116 20.46 3.69 4.97
CA GLU A 116 19.57 4.45 4.09
C GLU A 116 20.36 5.04 2.90
N ALA A 117 19.69 5.22 1.78
CA ALA A 117 20.24 5.67 0.50
C ALA A 117 21.12 4.66 -0.25
N ASP A 118 21.44 3.50 0.28
CA ASP A 118 22.25 2.50 -0.43
C ASP A 118 21.55 2.00 -1.69
N CYS A 119 20.26 1.73 -1.62
CA CYS A 119 19.43 1.33 -2.75
C CYS A 119 17.95 1.24 -2.39
N PHE A 120 17.08 1.15 -3.40
CA PHE A 120 15.68 0.80 -3.18
C PHE A 120 15.40 -0.68 -3.47
N ASN A 121 14.28 -1.17 -2.93
CA ASN A 121 13.75 -2.48 -3.22
C ASN A 121 12.22 -2.49 -3.27
N ARG A 122 11.57 -3.62 -3.04
CA ARG A 122 10.12 -3.80 -3.13
C ARG A 122 9.56 -3.99 -1.74
N GLU A 123 8.87 -2.98 -1.25
CA GLU A 123 8.12 -3.05 -0.01
C GLU A 123 6.78 -3.74 -0.21
N HIS A 124 6.54 -4.81 0.55
CA HIS A 124 5.24 -5.45 0.63
C HIS A 124 4.48 -4.91 1.85
N LEU A 125 3.61 -3.92 1.65
CA LEU A 125 2.85 -3.30 2.75
C LEU A 125 2.10 -4.36 3.57
N PHE A 126 1.49 -5.35 2.92
CA PHE A 126 1.12 -6.58 3.61
C PHE A 126 2.30 -7.57 3.53
N PRO A 127 2.92 -7.96 4.67
CA PRO A 127 4.19 -8.68 4.68
C PRO A 127 4.17 -9.99 3.90
N GLN A 128 5.12 -10.14 2.97
CA GLN A 128 5.18 -11.35 2.13
C GLN A 128 5.44 -12.65 2.90
N SER A 129 5.97 -12.56 4.11
CA SER A 129 6.14 -13.72 5.01
C SER A 129 4.80 -14.32 5.42
N ALA A 130 3.77 -13.51 5.61
CA ALA A 130 2.44 -13.97 6.03
C ALA A 130 1.78 -14.88 4.98
N PHE A 131 2.05 -14.69 3.69
CA PHE A 131 1.55 -15.52 2.59
C PHE A 131 2.65 -16.35 1.91
N ARG A 132 3.80 -16.56 2.61
CA ARG A 132 4.90 -17.42 2.15
C ARG A 132 5.44 -17.08 0.77
N LYS A 133 5.49 -15.79 0.43
CA LYS A 133 5.92 -15.24 -0.87
C LYS A 133 5.13 -15.79 -2.06
N SER A 134 3.91 -16.27 -1.83
CA SER A 134 3.07 -16.88 -2.87
C SER A 134 2.58 -15.86 -3.88
N ARG A 135 2.45 -16.30 -5.13
CA ARG A 135 1.83 -15.53 -6.21
C ARG A 135 0.29 -15.69 -6.16
N PRO A 136 -0.47 -14.71 -6.66
CA PRO A 136 -0.04 -13.44 -7.27
C PRO A 136 0.33 -12.34 -6.26
N MET A 137 0.05 -12.50 -4.93
CA MET A 137 0.26 -11.49 -3.90
C MET A 137 1.67 -10.86 -3.94
N ARG A 138 2.71 -11.70 -4.18
CA ARG A 138 4.10 -11.22 -4.23
C ARG A 138 4.37 -10.24 -5.36
N ASN A 139 3.59 -10.29 -6.42
CA ASN A 139 3.81 -9.52 -7.65
C ASN A 139 2.76 -8.42 -7.86
N ASP A 140 1.84 -8.27 -6.90
CA ASP A 140 0.71 -7.36 -7.02
C ASP A 140 1.10 -5.93 -6.63
N PHE A 141 1.27 -5.11 -7.65
CA PHE A 141 1.79 -3.76 -7.50
C PHE A 141 0.87 -2.80 -6.73
N PHE A 142 -0.40 -3.13 -6.53
CA PHE A 142 -1.33 -2.35 -5.71
C PHE A 142 -1.06 -2.40 -4.20
N HIS A 143 -0.13 -3.25 -3.76
CA HIS A 143 0.37 -3.25 -2.39
C HIS A 143 1.89 -3.46 -2.29
N VAL A 144 2.59 -3.46 -3.41
CA VAL A 144 4.05 -3.63 -3.46
C VAL A 144 4.65 -2.38 -4.07
N TYR A 145 5.26 -1.56 -3.23
CA TYR A 145 5.77 -0.23 -3.55
C TYR A 145 7.29 -0.19 -3.62
N PRO A 146 7.89 0.76 -4.36
CA PRO A 146 9.32 1.04 -4.21
C PRO A 146 9.58 1.64 -2.83
N SER A 147 10.68 1.27 -2.21
CA SER A 147 11.12 1.89 -0.97
C SER A 147 12.60 1.67 -0.72
N ASP A 148 13.22 2.56 0.06
CA ASP A 148 14.56 2.36 0.58
C ASP A 148 14.73 0.97 1.18
N GLY A 149 15.80 0.28 0.77
CA GLY A 149 16.03 -1.11 1.19
C GLY A 149 16.29 -1.26 2.68
N TYR A 150 17.02 -0.30 3.28
CA TYR A 150 17.36 -0.36 4.69
C TYR A 150 16.14 -0.06 5.57
N VAL A 151 15.36 0.95 5.22
CA VAL A 151 14.11 1.28 5.93
C VAL A 151 13.10 0.14 5.82
N ASN A 152 12.95 -0.45 4.62
CA ASN A 152 12.15 -1.66 4.44
C ASN A 152 12.68 -2.82 5.31
N GLY A 153 14.00 -2.99 5.39
CA GLY A 153 14.62 -3.96 6.32
C GLY A 153 14.30 -3.69 7.78
N LYS A 154 14.28 -2.43 8.21
CA LYS A 154 13.85 -2.02 9.56
C LYS A 154 12.37 -2.29 9.80
N ARG A 155 11.52 -1.96 8.82
CA ARG A 155 10.10 -2.29 8.86
C ARG A 155 9.88 -3.80 8.93
N SER A 156 10.65 -4.61 8.20
CA SER A 156 10.61 -6.05 8.23
C SER A 156 9.19 -6.60 8.00
N ASN A 157 8.68 -7.44 8.89
CA ASN A 157 7.30 -7.92 8.90
C ASN A 157 6.48 -7.36 10.07
N HIS A 158 6.89 -6.25 10.65
CA HIS A 158 6.13 -5.61 11.71
C HIS A 158 4.80 -5.06 11.17
N ALA A 159 3.77 -5.05 12.02
CA ALA A 159 2.53 -4.35 11.71
C ALA A 159 2.78 -2.84 11.61
N PHE A 160 1.94 -2.13 10.89
CA PHE A 160 1.87 -0.68 11.03
C PHE A 160 1.18 -0.30 12.35
N GLY A 161 1.55 0.85 12.92
CA GLY A 161 1.01 1.31 14.20
C GLY A 161 1.51 2.69 14.54
N GLU A 162 1.32 3.11 15.78
CA GLU A 162 1.75 4.40 16.34
C GLU A 162 2.88 4.19 17.34
N VAL A 163 3.90 5.06 17.33
CA VAL A 163 5.10 4.92 18.16
C VAL A 163 5.41 6.22 18.89
N ASN A 164 5.16 6.25 20.21
CA ASN A 164 5.50 7.41 21.04
C ASN A 164 7.01 7.48 21.39
N ASN A 165 7.62 6.31 21.63
CA ASN A 165 9.03 6.21 22.00
C ASN A 165 9.78 5.32 21.00
N PRO A 166 10.30 5.88 19.89
CA PRO A 166 10.95 5.12 18.86
C PRO A 166 12.28 4.53 19.33
N LYS A 167 12.53 3.27 18.99
CA LYS A 167 13.85 2.63 19.09
C LYS A 167 14.75 3.01 17.91
N TRP A 168 14.13 3.40 16.81
CA TRP A 168 14.80 3.84 15.59
C TRP A 168 13.87 4.77 14.81
N THR A 169 14.47 5.77 14.15
CA THR A 169 13.78 6.72 13.28
C THR A 169 14.55 6.84 11.97
N SER A 170 13.87 6.81 10.83
CA SER A 170 14.44 7.04 9.51
C SER A 170 14.72 8.53 9.26
N GLN A 171 15.46 8.84 8.21
CA GLN A 171 15.76 10.23 7.84
C GLN A 171 14.50 11.02 7.46
N ASN A 172 13.47 10.39 6.91
CA ASN A 172 12.20 11.06 6.65
C ASN A 172 11.26 11.14 7.86
N GLY A 173 11.62 10.54 9.00
CA GLY A 173 10.84 10.60 10.24
C GLY A 173 9.95 9.38 10.52
N SER A 174 9.95 8.35 9.67
CA SER A 174 9.27 7.10 9.97
C SER A 174 9.91 6.40 11.18
N LYS A 175 9.12 5.69 11.98
CA LYS A 175 9.56 5.22 13.31
C LYS A 175 9.37 3.71 13.47
N LEU A 176 10.27 3.09 14.22
CA LEU A 176 10.15 1.70 14.70
C LEU A 176 10.15 1.68 16.23
N GLY A 177 9.17 1.03 16.84
CA GLY A 177 9.08 0.95 18.29
C GLY A 177 7.91 0.12 18.78
N ILE A 178 7.64 0.18 20.08
CA ILE A 178 6.48 -0.48 20.68
C ILE A 178 5.21 0.32 20.35
N ASN A 179 4.18 -0.38 19.93
CA ASN A 179 2.90 0.25 19.58
C ASN A 179 2.28 0.96 20.78
N SER A 180 1.93 2.22 20.58
CA SER A 180 1.25 3.07 21.57
C SER A 180 -0.28 3.11 21.38
N PHE A 181 -0.79 2.66 20.23
CA PHE A 181 -2.21 2.72 19.88
C PHE A 181 -2.98 1.46 20.26
N GLY A 182 -4.16 1.62 20.82
CA GLY A 182 -5.08 0.52 21.15
C GLY A 182 -4.51 -0.46 22.20
N LYS A 183 -4.80 -1.77 22.05
CA LYS A 183 -4.39 -2.81 23.01
C LYS A 183 -3.19 -3.65 22.59
N PHE A 184 -2.80 -3.62 21.31
CA PHE A 184 -1.64 -4.36 20.83
C PHE A 184 -0.34 -3.73 21.37
N ARG A 185 0.59 -4.54 21.86
CA ARG A 185 1.86 -4.09 22.49
C ARG A 185 3.12 -4.66 21.83
N GLY A 186 3.01 -5.15 20.60
CA GLY A 186 4.17 -5.59 19.83
C GLY A 186 4.92 -4.43 19.20
N THR A 187 6.07 -4.73 18.60
CA THR A 187 6.81 -3.80 17.76
C THR A 187 6.00 -3.49 16.50
N VAL A 188 5.94 -2.21 16.12
CA VAL A 188 5.27 -1.70 14.93
C VAL A 188 6.16 -0.72 14.20
N PHE A 189 5.86 -0.50 12.93
CA PHE A 189 6.42 0.56 12.12
C PHE A 189 5.36 1.65 11.92
N GLU A 190 5.73 2.90 12.19
CA GLU A 190 4.90 4.09 11.95
C GLU A 190 5.50 4.87 10.78
N PRO A 191 4.85 4.90 9.60
CA PRO A 191 5.25 5.81 8.53
C PRO A 191 4.92 7.23 8.90
N ILE A 192 5.48 8.21 8.20
CA ILE A 192 5.06 9.61 8.34
C ILE A 192 3.58 9.77 8.00
N ASP A 193 2.94 10.79 8.55
CA ASP A 193 1.48 10.96 8.47
C ASP A 193 0.97 11.05 7.03
N GLU A 194 1.77 11.65 6.14
CA GLU A 194 1.45 11.81 4.73
C GLU A 194 1.04 10.51 4.04
N PHE A 195 1.76 9.42 4.31
CA PHE A 195 1.55 8.13 3.64
C PHE A 195 0.66 7.14 4.40
N LYS A 196 0.17 7.50 5.60
CA LYS A 196 -0.71 6.61 6.38
C LYS A 196 -1.99 6.26 5.61
N GLY A 197 -2.57 7.24 4.91
CA GLY A 197 -3.76 7.02 4.09
C GLY A 197 -3.52 6.11 2.88
N ASP A 198 -2.39 6.24 2.20
CA ASP A 198 -2.02 5.40 1.06
C ASP A 198 -1.78 3.95 1.49
N ILE A 199 -1.07 3.77 2.58
CA ILE A 199 -0.84 2.46 3.19
C ILE A 199 -2.17 1.82 3.62
N ALA A 200 -3.06 2.58 4.25
CA ALA A 200 -4.37 2.09 4.63
C ALA A 200 -5.19 1.62 3.41
N ARG A 201 -5.21 2.40 2.31
CA ARG A 201 -5.86 2.01 1.07
C ARG A 201 -5.30 0.73 0.47
N ALA A 202 -3.99 0.60 0.42
CA ALA A 202 -3.31 -0.60 -0.09
C ALA A 202 -3.61 -1.85 0.76
N LEU A 203 -3.67 -1.69 2.08
CA LEU A 203 -4.03 -2.78 2.98
C LEU A 203 -5.51 -3.17 2.84
N LEU A 204 -6.42 -2.20 2.75
CA LEU A 204 -7.85 -2.47 2.48
C LEU A 204 -8.06 -3.14 1.13
N TYR A 205 -7.31 -2.72 0.10
CA TYR A 205 -7.26 -3.42 -1.18
C TYR A 205 -6.82 -4.87 -1.00
N PHE A 206 -5.69 -5.11 -0.32
CA PHE A 206 -5.17 -6.46 -0.09
C PHE A 206 -6.20 -7.36 0.61
N GLY A 207 -6.83 -6.86 1.68
CA GLY A 207 -7.87 -7.57 2.42
C GLY A 207 -9.12 -7.88 1.59
N THR A 208 -9.44 -7.05 0.61
CA THR A 208 -10.53 -7.26 -0.34
C THR A 208 -10.13 -8.21 -1.47
N ARG A 209 -9.02 -7.92 -2.14
CA ARG A 209 -8.55 -8.70 -3.29
C ARG A 209 -8.29 -10.17 -2.95
N TYR A 210 -7.74 -10.42 -1.78
CA TYR A 210 -7.33 -11.75 -1.33
C TYR A 210 -8.25 -12.35 -0.27
N GLU A 211 -9.51 -11.96 -0.25
CA GLU A 211 -10.54 -12.46 0.65
C GLU A 211 -10.60 -14.00 0.69
N ASP A 212 -10.42 -14.65 -0.48
CA ASP A 212 -10.45 -16.10 -0.61
C ASP A 212 -9.29 -16.82 0.10
N ARG A 213 -8.24 -16.11 0.48
CA ARG A 213 -7.00 -16.67 1.07
C ARG A 213 -6.65 -16.11 2.43
N ILE A 214 -7.01 -14.86 2.71
CA ILE A 214 -6.50 -14.08 3.84
C ILE A 214 -6.81 -14.70 5.21
N GLY A 215 -7.92 -15.42 5.35
CA GLY A 215 -8.26 -16.12 6.58
C GLY A 215 -7.29 -17.23 6.99
N SER A 216 -6.44 -17.69 6.07
CA SER A 216 -5.38 -18.68 6.36
C SER A 216 -4.04 -18.06 6.77
N PHE A 217 -3.88 -16.75 6.61
CA PHE A 217 -2.62 -16.06 6.91
C PHE A 217 -2.50 -15.77 8.42
N LYS A 218 -1.25 -15.74 8.90
CA LYS A 218 -0.94 -15.41 10.30
C LYS A 218 -0.15 -14.11 10.35
N HIS A 219 -0.74 -13.08 10.94
CA HIS A 219 -0.08 -11.79 11.16
C HIS A 219 -0.80 -11.00 12.27
N ALA A 220 -0.09 -10.12 12.98
CA ALA A 220 -0.64 -9.32 14.07
C ALA A 220 -1.75 -8.34 13.63
N MET A 221 -1.77 -7.96 12.35
CA MET A 221 -2.83 -7.12 11.78
C MET A 221 -4.14 -7.86 11.54
N LEU A 222 -4.17 -9.20 11.53
CA LEU A 222 -5.32 -10.00 11.13
C LEU A 222 -6.12 -10.50 12.33
N ASP A 223 -7.43 -10.68 12.15
CA ASP A 223 -8.31 -11.36 13.10
C ASP A 223 -8.52 -12.86 12.77
N GLY A 224 -7.99 -13.32 11.64
CA GLY A 224 -8.10 -14.70 11.16
C GLY A 224 -9.39 -15.00 10.38
N SER A 225 -10.27 -14.00 10.17
CA SER A 225 -11.48 -14.17 9.37
C SER A 225 -11.29 -13.67 7.93
N ARG A 226 -12.18 -14.13 7.04
CA ARG A 226 -12.26 -13.66 5.65
C ARG A 226 -13.05 -12.35 5.54
N ASP A 227 -14.03 -12.18 6.41
CA ASP A 227 -14.99 -11.07 6.32
C ASP A 227 -14.42 -9.79 6.90
N LYS A 228 -14.03 -9.80 8.17
CA LYS A 228 -13.48 -8.63 8.87
C LYS A 228 -12.02 -8.39 8.51
N VAL A 229 -11.27 -9.45 8.27
CA VAL A 229 -9.84 -9.45 7.88
C VAL A 229 -8.93 -8.94 8.98
N TYR A 230 -9.09 -7.69 9.38
CA TYR A 230 -8.17 -7.01 10.29
C TYR A 230 -8.65 -7.09 11.74
N ALA A 231 -7.70 -7.29 12.65
CA ALA A 231 -7.92 -7.25 14.08
C ALA A 231 -8.51 -5.91 14.52
N GLY A 232 -9.36 -5.92 15.53
CA GLY A 232 -10.12 -4.74 15.95
C GLY A 232 -9.25 -3.53 16.33
N TRP A 233 -8.04 -3.75 16.85
CA TRP A 233 -7.09 -2.67 17.13
C TRP A 233 -6.57 -2.04 15.85
N PHE A 234 -6.30 -2.85 14.82
CA PHE A 234 -5.76 -2.41 13.55
C PHE A 234 -6.83 -1.73 12.68
N MET A 235 -8.07 -2.25 12.68
CA MET A 235 -9.20 -1.59 12.01
C MET A 235 -9.54 -0.20 12.55
N LYS A 236 -9.12 0.13 13.77
CA LYS A 236 -9.29 1.47 14.32
C LYS A 236 -8.14 2.41 13.92
N LEU A 237 -7.02 1.85 13.54
CA LEU A 237 -5.87 2.59 13.03
C LEU A 237 -6.07 2.95 11.54
N LEU A 238 -6.61 2.01 10.73
CA LEU A 238 -6.98 2.23 9.33
C LEU A 238 -8.15 3.20 9.18
#